data_a5c4fdf91417d9e2eebc9c4131577eb4
#
_entry.id   a5c4fdf91417d9e2eebc9c4131577eb4
#
_cell.length_a   1.000
_cell.length_b   1.000
_cell.length_c   1.000
_cell.angle_alpha   90.00
_cell.angle_beta   90.00
_cell.angle_gamma   90.00
#
_symmetry.space_group_name_H-M   'P 1'
#
loop_
_entity.id
_entity.type
_entity.pdbx_description
1 polymer ?
#
loop_
_entity_poly.entity_id
_entity_poly.type
_entity_poly.pdbx_seq_one_letter_code
_entity_poly.pdbx_strand_id
1 'polypeptide(L)'
;YGYVPDNDPDLIYFGKRNQYRIENIINAQYVFTPKSSLTLQLRHAYADIDYLSFYILEKNGDLTAADLDDVNDLNFNTFNIEIKYSWWFAPGSGLVILYRNSAASVDNYVGDSYIRNLEGTFDAPVQNNISLRLTYFLDYNMVTKGLRNKKETGHWNPRHQEMSL
;
A
#
# COMPACT_ATOMS: atom_id res chain seq x y z
N TYR A 1 -28.58 -0.61 12.35
CA TYR A 1 -28.30 -1.72 13.28
C TYR A 1 -27.15 -2.57 12.74
N GLY A 2 -26.32 -3.10 13.64
CA GLY A 2 -25.25 -4.03 13.33
C GLY A 2 -25.21 -5.16 14.34
N TYR A 3 -24.72 -6.33 13.92
CA TYR A 3 -24.43 -7.44 14.82
C TYR A 3 -23.33 -7.06 15.80
N VAL A 4 -23.50 -7.42 17.07
CA VAL A 4 -22.51 -7.22 18.12
C VAL A 4 -22.11 -8.62 18.61
N PRO A 5 -20.84 -9.02 18.47
CA PRO A 5 -20.37 -10.30 18.96
C PRO A 5 -20.39 -10.30 20.50
N ASP A 6 -20.86 -11.37 21.09
CA ASP A 6 -20.83 -11.63 22.52
C ASP A 6 -20.30 -13.03 22.79
N ASN A 7 -19.93 -13.29 24.06
CA ASN A 7 -19.39 -14.56 24.51
C ASN A 7 -20.51 -15.63 24.73
N ASP A 8 -21.78 -15.23 24.73
CA ASP A 8 -22.91 -16.17 24.82
C ASP A 8 -23.37 -16.61 23.43
N PRO A 9 -23.12 -17.86 23.00
CA PRO A 9 -23.48 -18.35 21.68
C PRO A 9 -25.00 -18.49 21.45
N ASP A 10 -25.80 -18.46 22.51
CA ASP A 10 -27.26 -18.62 22.43
C ASP A 10 -28.00 -17.28 22.25
N LEU A 11 -27.31 -16.16 22.42
CA LEU A 11 -27.87 -14.83 22.32
C LEU A 11 -27.29 -14.08 21.09
N ILE A 12 -28.17 -13.41 20.35
CA ILE A 12 -27.79 -12.59 19.21
C ILE A 12 -28.07 -11.13 19.55
N TYR A 13 -27.01 -10.33 19.63
CA TYR A 13 -27.11 -8.92 19.94
C TYR A 13 -27.04 -8.05 18.70
N PHE A 14 -27.85 -6.99 18.68
CA PHE A 14 -27.82 -5.94 17.70
C PHE A 14 -27.60 -4.59 18.38
N GLY A 15 -26.61 -3.83 17.88
CA GLY A 15 -26.38 -2.44 18.28
C GLY A 15 -27.02 -1.47 17.30
N LYS A 16 -27.81 -0.52 17.80
CA LYS A 16 -28.17 0.68 17.07
C LYS A 16 -27.00 1.65 17.16
N ARG A 17 -26.44 2.06 16.04
CA ARG A 17 -25.24 2.89 16.00
C ARG A 17 -25.32 4.00 14.99
N ASN A 18 -24.65 5.11 15.27
CA ASN A 18 -24.25 6.08 14.29
C ASN A 18 -22.92 5.67 13.70
N GLN A 19 -22.76 5.88 12.41
CA GLN A 19 -21.49 5.65 11.74
C GLN A 19 -21.17 6.86 10.88
N TYR A 20 -20.00 7.43 11.12
CA TYR A 20 -19.44 8.51 10.31
C TYR A 20 -18.17 8.00 9.63
N ARG A 21 -18.02 8.26 8.33
CA ARG A 21 -16.85 7.84 7.57
C ARG A 21 -16.42 8.94 6.62
N ILE A 22 -15.12 9.22 6.63
CA ILE A 22 -14.46 10.05 5.63
C ILE A 22 -13.37 9.25 4.96
N GLU A 23 -13.27 9.38 3.64
CA GLU A 23 -12.17 8.84 2.85
C GLU A 23 -11.63 9.93 1.93
N ASN A 24 -10.32 10.18 2.02
CA ASN A 24 -9.59 11.11 1.17
C ASN A 24 -8.59 10.34 0.32
N ILE A 25 -8.64 10.55 -0.99
CA ILE A 25 -7.72 9.94 -1.94
C ILE A 25 -7.11 11.04 -2.79
N ILE A 26 -5.77 11.14 -2.75
CA ILE A 26 -5.00 12.04 -3.59
C ILE A 26 -4.14 11.20 -4.50
N ASN A 27 -4.27 11.42 -5.82
CA ASN A 27 -3.42 10.82 -6.82
C ASN A 27 -2.72 11.93 -7.60
N ALA A 28 -1.40 11.85 -7.70
CA ALA A 28 -0.59 12.77 -8.47
C ALA A 28 0.41 11.99 -9.31
N GLN A 29 0.67 12.47 -10.53
CA GLN A 29 1.67 11.92 -11.41
C GLN A 29 2.50 13.05 -12.00
N TYR A 30 3.83 12.87 -11.95
CA TYR A 30 4.77 13.76 -12.60
C TYR A 30 5.61 12.98 -13.63
N VAL A 31 5.62 13.45 -14.86
CA VAL A 31 6.35 12.85 -15.98
C VAL A 31 7.61 13.67 -16.22
N PHE A 32 8.78 13.12 -15.90
CA PHE A 32 10.07 13.79 -16.11
C PHE A 32 10.46 13.75 -17.58
N THR A 33 10.25 12.58 -18.21
CA THR A 33 10.53 12.33 -19.63
C THR A 33 9.49 11.33 -20.16
N PRO A 34 9.39 11.13 -21.49
CA PRO A 34 8.53 10.06 -22.04
C PRO A 34 8.87 8.65 -21.51
N LYS A 35 10.02 8.49 -20.87
CA LYS A 35 10.52 7.22 -20.34
C LYS A 35 10.57 7.15 -18.82
N SER A 36 10.28 8.23 -18.09
CA SER A 36 10.36 8.25 -16.64
C SER A 36 9.25 9.05 -16.00
N SER A 37 8.62 8.49 -14.96
CA SER A 37 7.53 9.12 -14.22
C SER A 37 7.58 8.76 -12.74
N LEU A 38 7.04 9.66 -11.92
CA LEU A 38 6.79 9.49 -10.49
C LEU A 38 5.28 9.53 -10.28
N THR A 39 4.74 8.55 -9.57
CA THR A 39 3.34 8.53 -9.15
C THR A 39 3.29 8.56 -7.64
N LEU A 40 2.44 9.40 -7.09
CA LEU A 40 2.10 9.49 -5.67
C LEU A 40 0.62 9.13 -5.51
N GLN A 41 0.33 8.20 -4.63
CA GLN A 41 -1.02 7.94 -4.14
C GLN A 41 -1.03 8.06 -2.62
N LEU A 42 -1.93 8.89 -2.10
CA LEU A 42 -2.18 9.07 -0.69
C LEU A 42 -3.63 8.71 -0.43
N ARG A 43 -3.88 7.88 0.56
CA ARG A 43 -5.22 7.51 1.02
C ARG A 43 -5.28 7.63 2.53
N HIS A 44 -6.24 8.40 3.01
CA HIS A 44 -6.61 8.49 4.40
C HIS A 44 -8.06 8.08 4.56
N ALA A 45 -8.36 7.13 5.45
CA ALA A 45 -9.70 6.73 5.79
C ALA A 45 -9.88 6.82 7.30
N TYR A 46 -10.97 7.45 7.68
CA TYR A 46 -11.42 7.62 9.06
C TYR A 46 -12.84 7.06 9.18
N ALA A 47 -13.10 6.29 10.21
CA ALA A 47 -14.43 5.81 10.54
C ALA A 47 -14.67 5.91 12.05
N ASP A 48 -15.81 6.46 12.40
CA ASP A 48 -16.28 6.67 13.77
C ASP A 48 -17.60 5.94 13.94
N ILE A 49 -17.69 5.06 14.94
CA ILE A 49 -18.85 4.24 15.23
C ILE A 49 -19.24 4.45 16.68
N ASP A 50 -20.39 5.11 16.89
CA ASP A 50 -20.99 5.46 18.18
C ASP A 50 -22.21 4.57 18.42
N TYR A 51 -22.19 3.74 19.44
CA TYR A 51 -23.29 2.87 19.81
C TYR A 51 -24.28 3.57 20.73
N LEU A 52 -25.55 3.66 20.30
CA LEU A 52 -26.61 4.37 20.99
C LEU A 52 -27.45 3.45 21.90
N SER A 53 -27.68 2.21 21.53
CA SER A 53 -28.50 1.24 22.27
C SER A 53 -28.29 -0.16 21.74
N PHE A 54 -28.55 -1.16 22.58
CA PHE A 54 -28.42 -2.58 22.26
C PHE A 54 -29.74 -3.30 22.38
N TYR A 55 -29.87 -4.40 21.64
CA TYR A 55 -31.06 -5.24 21.57
C TYR A 55 -30.67 -6.71 21.44
N ILE A 56 -31.46 -7.58 22.05
CA ILE A 56 -31.38 -9.03 21.84
C ILE A 56 -32.44 -9.42 20.81
N LEU A 57 -32.04 -10.28 19.87
CA LEU A 57 -32.97 -10.93 18.95
C LEU A 57 -33.66 -12.12 19.65
N GLU A 58 -34.94 -11.99 19.85
CA GLU A 58 -35.79 -13.06 20.43
C GLU A 58 -36.08 -14.13 19.35
N LYS A 59 -36.44 -15.34 19.82
CA LYS A 59 -36.77 -16.49 18.92
C LYS A 59 -37.97 -16.23 18.02
N ASN A 60 -38.85 -15.33 18.40
CA ASN A 60 -40.01 -14.86 17.61
C ASN A 60 -39.66 -13.81 16.55
N GLY A 61 -38.42 -13.34 16.56
CA GLY A 61 -37.93 -12.30 15.63
C GLY A 61 -38.04 -10.86 16.16
N ASP A 62 -38.55 -10.66 17.39
CA ASP A 62 -38.63 -9.34 18.00
C ASP A 62 -37.27 -8.92 18.59
N LEU A 63 -37.08 -7.60 18.74
CA LEU A 63 -35.91 -7.01 19.38
C LEU A 63 -36.29 -6.47 20.76
N THR A 64 -35.71 -7.06 21.80
CA THR A 64 -35.86 -6.60 23.19
C THR A 64 -34.64 -5.75 23.60
N ALA A 65 -34.85 -4.62 24.24
CA ALA A 65 -33.79 -3.77 24.73
C ALA A 65 -32.86 -4.54 25.70
N ALA A 66 -31.55 -4.41 25.45
CA ALA A 66 -30.52 -5.00 26.28
C ALA A 66 -29.53 -3.94 26.75
N ASP A 67 -28.92 -4.20 27.90
CA ASP A 67 -27.81 -3.39 28.41
C ASP A 67 -26.53 -4.25 28.26
N LEU A 68 -25.54 -3.68 27.55
CA LEU A 68 -24.25 -4.32 27.31
C LEU A 68 -23.16 -3.35 27.78
N ASP A 69 -22.56 -3.65 28.93
CA ASP A 69 -21.59 -2.78 29.59
C ASP A 69 -20.20 -2.80 28.89
N ASP A 70 -19.90 -3.82 28.07
CA ASP A 70 -18.57 -4.04 27.50
C ASP A 70 -18.43 -3.68 26.00
N VAL A 71 -19.44 -3.09 25.39
CA VAL A 71 -19.34 -2.70 23.97
C VAL A 71 -18.87 -1.25 23.88
N ASN A 72 -17.64 -1.11 23.44
CA ASN A 72 -17.00 0.19 23.25
C ASN A 72 -17.28 0.74 21.86
N ASP A 73 -17.42 2.05 21.80
CA ASP A 73 -17.36 2.79 20.55
C ASP A 73 -16.05 2.52 19.82
N LEU A 74 -16.05 2.70 18.51
CA LEU A 74 -14.90 2.39 17.69
C LEU A 74 -14.52 3.57 16.83
N ASN A 75 -13.28 4.01 16.99
CA ASN A 75 -12.63 4.97 16.11
C ASN A 75 -11.51 4.27 15.34
N PHE A 76 -11.60 4.30 14.02
CA PHE A 76 -10.68 3.64 13.13
C PHE A 76 -10.06 4.63 12.16
N ASN A 77 -8.72 4.69 12.13
CA ASN A 77 -7.96 5.53 11.23
C ASN A 77 -6.96 4.71 10.43
N THR A 78 -6.86 4.98 9.14
CA THR A 78 -5.79 4.45 8.31
C THR A 78 -5.20 5.53 7.43
N PHE A 79 -3.89 5.48 7.29
CA PHE A 79 -3.14 6.35 6.39
C PHE A 79 -2.19 5.52 5.55
N ASN A 80 -2.24 5.68 4.23
CA ASN A 80 -1.39 4.96 3.30
C ASN A 80 -0.78 5.92 2.30
N ILE A 81 0.53 5.82 2.10
CA ILE A 81 1.25 6.49 1.02
C ILE A 81 1.88 5.44 0.12
N GLU A 82 1.71 5.59 -1.18
CA GLU A 82 2.43 4.84 -2.19
C GLU A 82 3.16 5.82 -3.12
N ILE A 83 4.47 5.66 -3.24
CA ILE A 83 5.32 6.41 -4.16
C ILE A 83 5.94 5.41 -5.12
N LYS A 84 5.66 5.58 -6.42
CA LYS A 84 6.17 4.72 -7.48
C LYS A 84 6.97 5.52 -8.48
N TYR A 85 8.25 5.20 -8.62
CA TYR A 85 9.10 5.67 -9.72
C TYR A 85 9.22 4.59 -10.78
N SER A 86 8.99 4.97 -12.04
CA SER A 86 9.09 4.09 -13.21
C SER A 86 10.05 4.70 -14.22
N TRP A 87 11.01 3.91 -14.72
CA TRP A 87 11.98 4.34 -15.72
C TRP A 87 12.24 3.24 -16.76
N TRP A 88 11.96 3.55 -18.01
CA TRP A 88 12.23 2.71 -19.18
C TRP A 88 13.52 3.16 -19.84
N PHE A 89 14.64 2.54 -19.51
CA PHE A 89 15.97 2.96 -20.00
C PHE A 89 16.32 2.39 -21.37
N ALA A 90 15.69 1.26 -21.81
CA ALA A 90 15.85 0.67 -23.13
C ALA A 90 14.55 -0.03 -23.58
N PRO A 91 14.37 -0.35 -24.87
CA PRO A 91 13.25 -1.14 -25.34
C PRO A 91 13.14 -2.46 -24.58
N GLY A 92 11.96 -2.72 -23.98
CA GLY A 92 11.72 -3.90 -23.16
C GLY A 92 12.43 -3.94 -21.81
N SER A 93 13.21 -2.89 -21.45
CA SER A 93 13.99 -2.83 -20.21
C SER A 93 13.57 -1.65 -19.34
N GLY A 94 13.35 -1.88 -18.05
CA GLY A 94 12.88 -0.87 -17.15
C GLY A 94 13.17 -1.16 -15.69
N LEU A 95 13.11 -0.10 -14.88
CA LEU A 95 13.25 -0.11 -13.44
C LEU A 95 11.97 0.47 -12.82
N VAL A 96 11.41 -0.22 -11.85
CA VAL A 96 10.32 0.29 -11.00
C VAL A 96 10.78 0.22 -9.55
N ILE A 97 10.71 1.37 -8.88
CA ILE A 97 10.91 1.48 -7.44
C ILE A 97 9.58 1.86 -6.82
N LEU A 98 9.15 1.10 -5.84
CA LEU A 98 7.89 1.30 -5.12
C LEU A 98 8.17 1.42 -3.64
N TYR A 99 7.79 2.54 -3.06
CA TYR A 99 7.77 2.74 -1.61
C TYR A 99 6.32 2.80 -1.15
N ARG A 100 6.01 2.05 -0.08
CA ARG A 100 4.73 2.08 0.62
C ARG A 100 4.97 2.33 2.10
N ASN A 101 4.18 3.25 2.64
CA ASN A 101 4.05 3.47 4.07
C ASN A 101 2.59 3.31 4.44
N SER A 102 2.30 2.57 5.51
CA SER A 102 0.97 2.42 6.04
C SER A 102 0.98 2.57 7.55
N ALA A 103 0.02 3.32 8.07
CA ALA A 103 -0.29 3.46 9.47
C ALA A 103 -1.76 3.13 9.70
N ALA A 104 -2.07 2.49 10.82
CA ALA A 104 -3.44 2.24 11.24
C ALA A 104 -3.53 2.38 12.76
N SER A 105 -4.58 3.05 13.21
CA SER A 105 -4.93 3.13 14.63
C SER A 105 -6.38 2.74 14.83
N VAL A 106 -6.65 2.10 15.96
CA VAL A 106 -7.98 1.76 16.43
C VAL A 106 -8.05 2.24 17.87
N ASP A 107 -9.07 3.03 18.18
CA ASP A 107 -9.31 3.56 19.51
C ASP A 107 -10.80 3.40 19.85
N ASN A 108 -11.11 3.36 21.14
CA ASN A 108 -12.47 3.27 21.65
C ASN A 108 -13.06 4.66 21.98
N TYR A 109 -12.33 5.72 21.68
CA TYR A 109 -12.77 7.10 21.93
C TYR A 109 -13.39 7.70 20.68
N VAL A 110 -14.67 8.09 20.80
CA VAL A 110 -15.50 8.69 19.76
C VAL A 110 -15.69 10.17 20.04
N GLY A 111 -15.76 11.00 19.00
CA GLY A 111 -16.03 12.43 19.12
C GLY A 111 -14.82 13.34 19.03
N ASP A 112 -13.65 12.81 18.69
CA ASP A 112 -12.50 13.65 18.37
C ASP A 112 -12.68 14.38 17.03
N SER A 113 -12.09 15.57 16.94
CA SER A 113 -12.08 16.29 15.67
C SER A 113 -11.26 15.53 14.63
N TYR A 114 -11.65 15.62 13.34
CA TYR A 114 -10.94 15.03 12.23
C TYR A 114 -9.41 15.29 12.24
N ILE A 115 -9.00 16.52 12.63
CA ILE A 115 -7.58 16.89 12.68
C ILE A 115 -6.84 16.13 13.79
N ARG A 116 -7.44 15.98 14.97
CA ARG A 116 -6.83 15.22 16.08
C ARG A 116 -6.69 13.74 15.73
N ASN A 117 -7.69 13.16 15.07
CA ASN A 117 -7.63 11.80 14.59
C ASN A 117 -6.52 11.61 13.53
N LEU A 118 -6.34 12.58 12.63
CA LEU A 118 -5.27 12.56 11.65
C LEU A 118 -3.89 12.64 12.33
N GLU A 119 -3.72 13.51 13.31
CA GLU A 119 -2.48 13.61 14.10
C GLU A 119 -2.16 12.29 14.82
N GLY A 120 -3.15 11.69 15.49
CA GLY A 120 -2.99 10.38 16.15
C GLY A 120 -2.59 9.26 15.21
N THR A 121 -2.96 9.33 13.93
CA THR A 121 -2.55 8.34 12.93
C THR A 121 -1.04 8.40 12.64
N PHE A 122 -0.41 9.56 12.75
CA PHE A 122 1.04 9.71 12.56
C PHE A 122 1.86 9.20 13.76
N ASP A 123 1.25 9.13 14.95
CA ASP A 123 1.85 8.53 16.14
C ASP A 123 1.68 7.00 16.20
N ALA A 124 0.82 6.45 15.36
CA ALA A 124 0.57 5.02 15.27
C ALA A 124 1.78 4.26 14.70
N PRO A 125 1.94 2.96 15.01
CA PRO A 125 2.98 2.13 14.41
C PRO A 125 2.89 2.14 12.89
N VAL A 126 4.00 2.49 12.22
CA VAL A 126 4.08 2.57 10.75
C VAL A 126 4.74 1.34 10.17
N GLN A 127 4.18 0.82 9.09
CA GLN A 127 4.79 -0.23 8.30
C GLN A 127 5.37 0.36 7.01
N ASN A 128 6.66 0.18 6.81
CA ASN A 128 7.37 0.63 5.61
C ASN A 128 7.73 -0.57 4.73
N ASN A 129 7.50 -0.44 3.44
CA ASN A 129 7.87 -1.44 2.44
C ASN A 129 8.53 -0.76 1.24
N ILE A 130 9.69 -1.29 0.81
CA ILE A 130 10.36 -0.87 -0.41
C ILE A 130 10.47 -2.08 -1.32
N SER A 131 10.02 -1.93 -2.56
CA SER A 131 10.11 -2.94 -3.61
C SER A 131 10.85 -2.39 -4.82
N LEU A 132 11.75 -3.21 -5.37
CA LEU A 132 12.50 -2.88 -6.58
C LEU A 132 12.25 -3.97 -7.62
N ARG A 133 11.85 -3.57 -8.81
CA ARG A 133 11.69 -4.45 -9.97
C ARG A 133 12.58 -3.96 -11.09
N LEU A 134 13.54 -4.80 -11.48
CA LEU A 134 14.36 -4.60 -12.68
C LEU A 134 13.91 -5.61 -13.75
N THR A 135 13.51 -5.10 -14.90
CA THR A 135 13.24 -5.90 -16.10
C THR A 135 14.30 -5.57 -17.12
N TYR A 136 14.96 -6.60 -17.67
CA TYR A 136 15.97 -6.42 -18.68
C TYR A 136 15.69 -7.35 -19.86
N PHE A 137 15.55 -6.78 -21.05
CA PHE A 137 15.37 -7.51 -22.29
C PHE A 137 16.73 -7.79 -22.92
N LEU A 138 17.05 -9.07 -23.08
CA LEU A 138 18.26 -9.55 -23.76
C LEU A 138 17.93 -9.92 -25.20
N ASP A 139 18.44 -9.13 -26.15
CA ASP A 139 18.39 -9.48 -27.58
C ASP A 139 19.53 -10.43 -27.92
N TYR A 140 19.19 -11.59 -28.49
CA TYR A 140 20.18 -12.60 -28.96
C TYR A 140 21.21 -12.00 -29.88
N ASN A 141 20.83 -11.08 -30.78
CA ASN A 141 21.74 -10.43 -31.71
C ASN A 141 22.77 -9.51 -31.02
N MET A 142 22.41 -8.88 -29.91
CA MET A 142 23.36 -8.06 -29.11
C MET A 142 24.41 -8.96 -28.43
N VAL A 143 23.99 -10.10 -27.90
CA VAL A 143 24.89 -11.03 -27.22
C VAL A 143 25.88 -11.64 -28.21
N THR A 144 25.42 -12.08 -29.38
CA THR A 144 26.28 -12.68 -30.42
C THR A 144 27.24 -11.70 -31.06
N LYS A 145 26.84 -10.45 -31.32
CA LYS A 145 27.73 -9.37 -31.79
C LYS A 145 28.83 -9.04 -30.78
N GLY A 146 28.49 -8.95 -29.47
CA GLY A 146 29.49 -8.71 -28.42
C GLY A 146 30.53 -9.81 -28.31
N LEU A 147 30.15 -11.07 -28.47
CA LEU A 147 31.07 -12.23 -28.47
C LEU A 147 31.94 -12.28 -29.71
N ARG A 148 31.42 -11.88 -30.89
CA ARG A 148 32.18 -11.86 -32.15
C ARG A 148 33.26 -10.76 -32.14
N ASN A 149 32.94 -9.57 -31.66
CA ASN A 149 33.94 -8.46 -31.57
C ASN A 149 35.07 -8.83 -30.58
N LYS A 150 34.78 -9.57 -29.50
CA LYS A 150 35.80 -10.01 -28.55
C LYS A 150 36.77 -11.06 -29.15
N LYS A 151 36.32 -11.87 -30.14
CA LYS A 151 37.18 -12.78 -30.86
C LYS A 151 38.08 -12.08 -31.86
N GLU A 152 37.63 -11.02 -32.52
CA GLU A 152 38.41 -10.26 -33.51
C GLU A 152 39.54 -9.41 -32.87
N THR A 153 39.31 -8.90 -31.64
CA THR A 153 40.35 -8.14 -30.91
C THR A 153 41.40 -9.02 -30.23
N GLY A 154 41.20 -10.34 -30.17
CA GLY A 154 42.12 -11.32 -29.55
C GLY A 154 43.09 -11.98 -30.55
N HIS A 155 43.10 -11.59 -31.85
CA HIS A 155 44.03 -12.15 -32.80
C HIS A 155 45.35 -11.35 -32.76
N TRP A 156 46.23 -11.75 -31.84
CA TRP A 156 47.61 -11.35 -31.81
C TRP A 156 48.30 -11.76 -33.13
N ASN A 157 48.76 -10.78 -33.93
CA ASN A 157 49.48 -11.03 -35.19
C ASN A 157 51.00 -11.02 -34.92
N PRO A 158 51.74 -12.17 -35.00
CA PRO A 158 53.16 -12.22 -34.71
C PRO A 158 54.08 -11.91 -35.87
N ARG A 159 53.63 -11.13 -36.86
CA ARG A 159 54.41 -10.76 -38.03
C ARG A 159 54.87 -9.33 -38.04
N HIS A 160 55.76 -8.95 -37.17
CA HIS A 160 56.68 -7.79 -37.37
C HIS A 160 57.90 -7.91 -36.45
N GLN A 161 58.70 -9.00 -36.68
CA GLN A 161 60.10 -9.04 -36.24
C GLN A 161 60.88 -9.80 -37.28
N GLU A 162 61.19 -9.13 -38.40
CA GLU A 162 62.41 -9.45 -39.17
C GLU A 162 62.81 -8.25 -40.02
N MET A 163 64.09 -7.92 -39.84
CA MET A 163 65.00 -7.17 -40.70
C MET A 163 65.16 -5.68 -40.39
N SER A 164 66.23 -5.42 -39.67
CA SER A 164 67.25 -4.44 -40.08
C SER A 164 68.59 -4.90 -39.57
N LEU A 165 69.40 -5.35 -40.51
CA LEU A 165 70.87 -5.35 -40.47
C LEU A 165 71.38 -3.96 -40.66
#